data_c0d25a1ff8c62a127060161f95090a3c
#
_entry.id   c0d25a1ff8c62a127060161f95090a3c
#
_cell.length_a   1.000
_cell.length_b   1.000
_cell.length_c   1.000
_cell.angle_alpha   90.00
_cell.angle_beta   90.00
_cell.angle_gamma   90.00
#
_symmetry.space_group_name_H-M   'P 1'
#
loop_
_entity.id
_entity.type
_entity.pdbx_description
1 polymer ?
#
loop_
_entity_poly.entity_id
_entity_poly.type
_entity_poly.pdbx_seq_one_letter_code
_entity_poly.pdbx_strand_id
1 'polypeptide(L)'
;MLPVGTIIQLVDPVNKVRLNSRLVGWDADHCLLVEQPTRGGQSVQLPKNLPVVGRGMHEGKVWGFQSTVLFQTLQPFRVLYLAYPKKIEEVTLRQSERLSTKIRVLITPRKNNFAEQRKDENASWGVIKNLSLGGCNLSCPFRFEVGMPVFMSFELPDGSVSENIMGFVRNVTREQNENLYGVQFDNRAGKLDSVASFIKLAAKLVSKSGMKV
;
A
#
# COMPACT_ATOMS: atom_id res chain seq x y z
N MET A 1 -4.72 -4.96 18.95
CA MET A 1 -4.32 -3.55 19.23
C MET A 1 -3.25 -3.15 18.22
N LEU A 2 -3.27 -1.91 17.71
CA LEU A 2 -2.21 -1.40 16.84
C LEU A 2 -0.89 -1.27 17.62
N PRO A 3 0.25 -1.65 17.03
CA PRO A 3 1.55 -1.43 17.67
C PRO A 3 1.86 0.05 17.86
N VAL A 4 2.57 0.37 18.95
CA VAL A 4 3.14 1.70 19.17
C VAL A 4 4.05 2.06 17.99
N GLY A 5 4.03 3.33 17.58
CA GLY A 5 4.73 3.82 16.39
C GLY A 5 3.92 3.74 15.09
N THR A 6 2.76 3.06 15.09
CA THR A 6 1.89 3.00 13.90
C THR A 6 1.44 4.40 13.50
N ILE A 7 1.60 4.71 12.20
CA ILE A 7 1.06 5.96 11.62
C ILE A 7 -0.46 5.87 11.61
N ILE A 8 -1.10 6.88 12.19
CA ILE A 8 -2.56 7.01 12.24
C ILE A 8 -2.97 8.25 11.47
N GLN A 9 -3.94 8.09 10.59
CA GLN A 9 -4.65 9.20 10.00
C GLN A 9 -5.91 9.46 10.82
N LEU A 10 -6.00 10.66 11.40
CA LEU A 10 -7.21 11.16 12.06
C LEU A 10 -8.05 11.95 11.05
N VAL A 11 -9.33 11.70 11.05
CA VAL A 11 -10.29 12.39 10.16
C VAL A 11 -11.35 13.03 11.05
N ASP A 12 -11.52 14.34 10.91
CA ASP A 12 -12.70 15.05 11.39
C ASP A 12 -13.88 14.70 10.46
N PRO A 13 -14.91 13.98 10.95
CA PRO A 13 -16.01 13.54 10.11
C PRO A 13 -16.89 14.70 9.60
N VAL A 14 -16.89 15.82 10.30
CA VAL A 14 -17.71 17.00 9.94
C VAL A 14 -17.01 17.80 8.85
N ASN A 15 -15.77 18.20 9.08
CA ASN A 15 -15.01 19.06 8.16
C ASN A 15 -14.23 18.24 7.12
N LYS A 16 -14.23 16.91 7.20
CA LYS A 16 -13.49 15.97 6.33
C LYS A 16 -11.99 16.25 6.25
N VAL A 17 -11.45 16.91 7.27
CA VAL A 17 -10.02 17.22 7.37
C VAL A 17 -9.26 15.97 7.76
N ARG A 18 -8.19 15.66 7.02
CA ARG A 18 -7.30 14.54 7.29
C ARG A 18 -6.02 15.05 7.93
N LEU A 19 -5.65 14.46 9.05
CA LEU A 19 -4.48 14.81 9.83
C LEU A 19 -3.63 13.57 10.03
N ASN A 20 -2.32 13.72 9.94
CA ASN A 20 -1.38 12.62 10.20
C ASN A 20 -0.91 12.71 11.65
N SER A 21 -0.84 11.55 12.27
CA SER A 21 -0.37 11.36 13.64
C SER A 21 0.33 10.00 13.77
N ARG A 22 0.81 9.68 14.95
CA ARG A 22 1.43 8.40 15.29
C ARG A 22 0.95 7.93 16.65
N LEU A 23 0.68 6.63 16.76
CA LEU A 23 0.32 6.03 18.04
C LEU A 23 1.53 6.02 18.99
N VAL A 24 1.39 6.66 20.13
CA VAL A 24 2.41 6.72 21.19
C VAL A 24 2.18 5.63 22.22
N GLY A 25 0.91 5.33 22.53
CA GLY A 25 0.53 4.33 23.51
C GLY A 25 -0.97 4.32 23.76
N TRP A 26 -1.37 3.56 24.72
CA TRP A 26 -2.76 3.50 25.20
C TRP A 26 -2.81 3.10 26.67
N ASP A 27 -3.87 3.53 27.33
CA ASP A 27 -4.35 2.97 28.58
C ASP A 27 -5.71 2.34 28.28
N ALA A 28 -5.78 1.00 28.45
CA ALA A 28 -6.95 0.23 28.06
C ALA A 28 -8.21 0.75 28.79
N ASP A 29 -9.31 0.86 28.04
CA ASP A 29 -10.60 1.37 28.52
C ASP A 29 -10.62 2.86 28.90
N HIS A 30 -9.48 3.55 28.93
CA HIS A 30 -9.38 4.96 29.27
C HIS A 30 -9.04 5.85 28.08
N CYS A 31 -7.86 5.66 27.47
CA CYS A 31 -7.45 6.54 26.38
C CYS A 31 -6.45 5.92 25.40
N LEU A 32 -6.42 6.50 24.18
CA LEU A 32 -5.32 6.37 23.25
C LEU A 32 -4.48 7.65 23.28
N LEU A 33 -3.17 7.47 23.25
CA LEU A 33 -2.20 8.56 23.15
C LEU A 33 -1.63 8.57 21.72
N VAL A 34 -1.76 9.69 21.06
CA VAL A 34 -1.19 9.90 19.72
C VAL A 34 -0.35 11.18 19.71
N GLU A 35 0.67 11.24 18.85
CA GLU A 35 1.41 12.47 18.64
C GLU A 35 0.47 13.61 18.24
N GLN A 36 0.87 14.88 18.49
CA GLN A 36 0.11 16.02 18.03
C GLN A 36 -0.12 15.90 16.51
N PRO A 37 -1.38 15.92 16.04
CA PRO A 37 -1.69 15.76 14.64
C PRO A 37 -1.07 16.86 13.77
N THR A 38 -0.72 16.51 12.54
CA THR A 38 -0.13 17.43 11.57
C THR A 38 -0.90 17.43 10.26
N ARG A 39 -0.89 18.60 9.58
CA ARG A 39 -1.36 18.77 8.21
C ARG A 39 -0.33 19.56 7.42
N GLY A 40 0.19 18.97 6.34
CA GLY A 40 1.27 19.61 5.57
C GLY A 40 2.52 19.94 6.39
N GLY A 41 2.83 19.15 7.42
CA GLY A 41 3.97 19.38 8.32
C GLY A 41 3.70 20.36 9.47
N GLN A 42 2.56 21.05 9.49
CA GLN A 42 2.19 21.96 10.57
C GLN A 42 1.33 21.25 11.62
N SER A 43 1.62 21.52 12.90
CA SER A 43 0.84 20.99 14.02
C SER A 43 -0.56 21.60 14.05
N VAL A 44 -1.57 20.76 14.27
CA VAL A 44 -2.98 21.16 14.34
C VAL A 44 -3.49 20.85 15.75
N GLN A 45 -4.08 21.85 16.40
CA GLN A 45 -4.78 21.69 17.65
C GLN A 45 -6.23 21.29 17.38
N LEU A 46 -6.72 20.30 18.11
CA LEU A 46 -8.10 19.83 18.00
C LEU A 46 -8.88 20.20 19.28
N PRO A 47 -10.10 20.73 19.14
CA PRO A 47 -10.91 21.07 20.30
C PRO A 47 -11.31 19.84 21.10
N LYS A 48 -11.45 20.00 22.42
CA LYS A 48 -12.00 18.97 23.31
C LYS A 48 -13.40 18.57 22.83
N ASN A 49 -13.72 17.29 22.98
CA ASN A 49 -14.98 16.67 22.56
C ASN A 49 -15.20 16.61 21.04
N LEU A 50 -14.20 16.93 20.22
CA LEU A 50 -14.31 16.71 18.76
C LEU A 50 -14.35 15.20 18.49
N PRO A 51 -15.40 14.69 17.80
CA PRO A 51 -15.40 13.33 17.31
C PRO A 51 -14.36 13.17 16.19
N VAL A 52 -13.64 12.06 16.22
CA VAL A 52 -12.63 11.72 15.21
C VAL A 52 -12.74 10.28 14.78
N VAL A 53 -12.40 10.02 13.52
CA VAL A 53 -12.22 8.67 13.00
C VAL A 53 -10.73 8.44 12.80
N GLY A 54 -10.16 7.48 13.52
CA GLY A 54 -8.78 7.05 13.36
C GLY A 54 -8.66 5.89 12.37
N ARG A 55 -7.64 5.93 11.53
CA ARG A 55 -7.27 4.85 10.63
C ARG A 55 -5.77 4.63 10.69
N GLY A 56 -5.35 3.39 10.91
CA GLY A 56 -3.95 2.99 10.86
C GLY A 56 -3.77 1.80 9.94
N MET A 57 -2.56 1.61 9.43
CA MET A 57 -2.21 0.45 8.63
C MET A 57 -1.00 -0.24 9.25
N HIS A 58 -1.14 -1.54 9.49
CA HIS A 58 -0.06 -2.37 9.99
C HIS A 58 -0.14 -3.75 9.34
N GLU A 59 0.99 -4.28 8.88
CA GLU A 59 1.10 -5.60 8.21
C GLU A 59 0.06 -5.83 7.10
N GLY A 60 -0.27 -4.77 6.36
CA GLY A 60 -1.21 -4.85 5.24
C GLY A 60 -2.69 -4.86 5.61
N LYS A 61 -3.01 -4.77 6.89
CA LYS A 61 -4.36 -4.62 7.42
C LYS A 61 -4.61 -3.16 7.76
N VAL A 62 -5.83 -2.71 7.50
CA VAL A 62 -6.28 -1.38 7.93
C VAL A 62 -7.12 -1.54 9.18
N TRP A 63 -6.77 -0.77 10.17
CA TRP A 63 -7.48 -0.64 11.42
C TRP A 63 -8.23 0.67 11.45
N GLY A 64 -9.50 0.60 11.76
CA GLY A 64 -10.37 1.77 11.89
C GLY A 64 -11.03 1.81 13.25
N PHE A 65 -11.18 3.01 13.80
CA PHE A 65 -11.88 3.24 15.06
C PHE A 65 -12.52 4.63 15.09
N GLN A 66 -13.57 4.74 15.88
CA GLN A 66 -14.17 6.02 16.24
C GLN A 66 -13.74 6.39 17.66
N SER A 67 -13.45 7.65 17.88
CA SER A 67 -13.05 8.18 19.16
C SER A 67 -13.44 9.65 19.30
N THR A 68 -13.11 10.24 20.45
CA THR A 68 -13.35 11.64 20.77
C THR A 68 -12.11 12.24 21.41
N VAL A 69 -11.78 13.47 21.08
CA VAL A 69 -10.69 14.21 21.69
C VAL A 69 -11.01 14.48 23.16
N LEU A 70 -10.18 14.01 24.07
CA LEU A 70 -10.28 14.26 25.50
C LEU A 70 -9.59 15.56 25.88
N PHE A 71 -8.32 15.67 25.57
CA PHE A 71 -7.49 16.86 25.75
C PHE A 71 -6.17 16.69 25.00
N GLN A 72 -5.33 17.72 25.03
CA GLN A 72 -3.99 17.69 24.46
C GLN A 72 -2.99 18.39 25.37
N THR A 73 -1.75 17.88 25.39
CA THR A 73 -0.62 18.52 26.05
C THR A 73 0.33 19.10 25.01
N LEU A 74 0.92 20.24 25.30
CA LEU A 74 1.92 20.86 24.44
C LEU A 74 3.31 20.81 25.06
N GLN A 75 3.38 20.58 26.36
CA GLN A 75 4.62 20.45 27.16
C GLN A 75 4.44 19.35 28.20
N PRO A 76 5.49 18.59 28.54
CA PRO A 76 6.81 18.60 27.93
C PRO A 76 6.82 17.96 26.52
N PHE A 77 5.79 17.16 26.20
CA PHE A 77 5.62 16.50 24.91
C PHE A 77 4.25 16.85 24.32
N ARG A 78 4.23 16.98 22.99
CA ARG A 78 3.01 17.27 22.25
C ARG A 78 2.22 15.99 21.99
N VAL A 79 1.23 15.72 22.83
CA VAL A 79 0.41 14.50 22.77
C VAL A 79 -1.07 14.88 22.75
N LEU A 80 -1.82 14.21 21.89
CA LEU A 80 -3.27 14.25 21.85
C LEU A 80 -3.82 12.99 22.53
N TYR A 81 -4.74 13.18 23.47
CA TYR A 81 -5.44 12.12 24.18
C TYR A 81 -6.81 11.94 23.55
N LEU A 82 -7.07 10.74 23.09
CA LEU A 82 -8.35 10.32 22.51
C LEU A 82 -9.03 9.33 23.46
N ALA A 83 -10.34 9.38 23.57
CA ALA A 83 -11.08 8.37 24.31
C ALA A 83 -10.76 6.97 23.77
N TYR A 84 -10.64 5.98 24.66
CA TYR A 84 -10.42 4.61 24.21
C TYR A 84 -11.59 4.14 23.33
N PRO A 85 -11.35 3.63 22.13
CA PRO A 85 -12.42 3.27 21.21
C PRO A 85 -13.19 2.05 21.72
N LYS A 86 -14.51 2.13 21.70
CA LYS A 86 -15.37 1.00 22.08
C LYS A 86 -15.22 -0.19 21.13
N LYS A 87 -14.85 0.07 19.87
CA LYS A 87 -14.65 -0.94 18.82
C LYS A 87 -13.49 -0.55 17.94
N ILE A 88 -12.61 -1.47 17.68
CA ILE A 88 -11.56 -1.36 16.69
C ILE A 88 -11.89 -2.38 15.59
N GLU A 89 -12.09 -1.90 14.39
CA GLU A 89 -12.39 -2.73 13.22
C GLU A 89 -11.12 -2.98 12.43
N GLU A 90 -10.91 -4.22 12.07
CA GLU A 90 -9.84 -4.63 11.17
C GLU A 90 -10.43 -4.95 9.81
N VAL A 91 -9.94 -4.28 8.79
CA VAL A 91 -10.35 -4.52 7.41
C VAL A 91 -9.12 -4.91 6.60
N THR A 92 -9.15 -6.10 6.04
CA THR A 92 -8.16 -6.52 5.06
C THR A 92 -8.51 -5.85 3.73
N LEU A 93 -7.80 -4.77 3.39
CA LEU A 93 -8.04 -4.05 2.11
C LEU A 93 -7.57 -4.83 0.89
N ARG A 94 -6.74 -5.84 1.09
CA ARG A 94 -6.14 -6.59 -0.01
C ARG A 94 -7.07 -7.72 -0.41
N GLN A 95 -7.63 -7.63 -1.61
CA GLN A 95 -8.41 -8.71 -2.22
C GLN A 95 -7.54 -9.91 -2.64
N SER A 96 -6.22 -9.71 -2.74
CA SER A 96 -5.27 -10.75 -3.11
C SER A 96 -3.96 -10.61 -2.33
N GLU A 97 -3.41 -11.74 -1.96
CA GLU A 97 -2.09 -11.85 -1.34
C GLU A 97 -1.01 -11.31 -2.29
N ARG A 98 0.01 -10.68 -1.74
CA ARG A 98 1.16 -10.20 -2.50
C ARG A 98 2.35 -11.08 -2.21
N LEU A 99 2.93 -11.62 -3.26
CA LEU A 99 4.16 -12.39 -3.18
C LEU A 99 5.35 -11.45 -3.36
N SER A 100 6.29 -11.47 -2.43
CA SER A 100 7.59 -10.82 -2.62
C SER A 100 8.35 -11.57 -3.72
N THR A 101 8.82 -10.85 -4.74
CA THR A 101 9.46 -11.44 -5.93
C THR A 101 10.62 -10.57 -6.40
N LYS A 102 11.44 -11.11 -7.31
CA LYS A 102 12.42 -10.35 -8.11
C LYS A 102 12.32 -10.83 -9.56
N ILE A 103 11.20 -10.53 -10.21
CA ILE A 103 10.94 -10.95 -11.57
C ILE A 103 11.41 -9.86 -12.53
N ARG A 104 12.27 -10.23 -13.47
CA ARG A 104 12.69 -9.32 -14.53
C ARG A 104 11.53 -9.10 -15.50
N VAL A 105 11.26 -7.84 -15.87
CA VAL A 105 10.12 -7.48 -16.70
C VAL A 105 10.56 -6.54 -17.81
N LEU A 106 10.08 -6.80 -19.01
CA LEU A 106 10.20 -5.89 -20.15
C LEU A 106 8.99 -4.96 -20.16
N ILE A 107 9.24 -3.67 -20.25
CA ILE A 107 8.23 -2.61 -20.15
C ILE A 107 8.22 -1.84 -21.45
N THR A 108 7.03 -1.60 -22.00
CA THR A 108 6.85 -0.76 -23.18
C THR A 108 5.69 0.22 -22.98
N PRO A 109 5.75 1.40 -23.63
CA PRO A 109 4.64 2.35 -23.63
C PRO A 109 3.51 1.93 -24.59
N ARG A 110 3.75 0.94 -25.46
CA ARG A 110 2.83 0.48 -26.49
C ARG A 110 2.54 -1.01 -26.35
N LYS A 111 1.38 -1.42 -26.84
CA LYS A 111 0.99 -2.83 -26.90
C LYS A 111 1.71 -3.50 -28.07
N ASN A 112 2.71 -4.32 -27.79
CA ASN A 112 3.46 -5.10 -28.77
C ASN A 112 3.62 -6.54 -28.28
N ASN A 113 3.82 -7.51 -29.16
CA ASN A 113 4.19 -8.86 -28.74
C ASN A 113 5.61 -8.89 -28.13
N PHE A 114 5.97 -9.95 -27.40
CA PHE A 114 7.23 -10.01 -26.67
C PHE A 114 8.47 -9.87 -27.58
N ALA A 115 8.41 -10.41 -28.79
CA ALA A 115 9.49 -10.30 -29.78
C ALA A 115 9.64 -8.87 -30.31
N GLU A 116 8.53 -8.19 -30.59
CA GLU A 116 8.50 -6.79 -31.00
C GLU A 116 8.90 -5.84 -29.88
N GLN A 117 8.49 -6.13 -28.64
CA GLN A 117 8.88 -5.35 -27.48
C GLN A 117 10.38 -5.34 -27.24
N ARG A 118 11.08 -6.45 -27.49
CA ARG A 118 12.55 -6.51 -27.39
C ARG A 118 13.27 -5.65 -28.42
N LYS A 119 12.63 -5.35 -29.54
CA LYS A 119 13.16 -4.52 -30.64
C LYS A 119 12.68 -3.07 -30.54
N ASP A 120 11.74 -2.76 -29.64
CA ASP A 120 11.24 -1.40 -29.45
C ASP A 120 12.31 -0.57 -28.75
N GLU A 121 12.79 0.48 -29.41
CA GLU A 121 13.76 1.42 -28.84
C GLU A 121 13.26 2.10 -27.54
N ASN A 122 11.95 2.16 -27.37
CA ASN A 122 11.31 2.66 -26.16
C ASN A 122 11.06 1.58 -25.09
N ALA A 123 11.52 0.34 -25.31
CA ALA A 123 11.45 -0.71 -24.32
C ALA A 123 12.54 -0.55 -23.25
N SER A 124 12.22 -0.90 -22.03
CA SER A 124 13.20 -0.94 -20.97
C SER A 124 12.96 -2.11 -20.02
N TRP A 125 14.04 -2.56 -19.40
CA TRP A 125 13.97 -3.59 -18.40
C TRP A 125 13.75 -2.99 -17.00
N GLY A 126 12.87 -3.63 -16.25
CA GLY A 126 12.62 -3.33 -14.85
C GLY A 126 12.57 -4.61 -14.01
N VAL A 127 12.19 -4.44 -12.75
CA VAL A 127 12.04 -5.54 -11.80
C VAL A 127 10.69 -5.41 -11.08
N ILE A 128 9.90 -6.48 -11.09
CA ILE A 128 8.72 -6.62 -10.26
C ILE A 128 9.19 -7.07 -8.87
N LYS A 129 9.04 -6.21 -7.86
CA LYS A 129 9.44 -6.47 -6.46
C LYS A 129 8.38 -7.22 -5.65
N ASN A 130 7.12 -7.07 -6.02
CA ASN A 130 6.03 -7.91 -5.53
C ASN A 130 4.93 -8.05 -6.59
N LEU A 131 4.23 -9.17 -6.54
CA LEU A 131 3.22 -9.55 -7.52
C LEU A 131 1.95 -10.03 -6.80
N SER A 132 0.79 -9.65 -7.32
CA SER A 132 -0.53 -10.12 -6.89
C SER A 132 -1.47 -10.24 -8.08
N LEU A 133 -2.64 -10.84 -7.91
CA LEU A 133 -3.67 -10.90 -8.96
C LEU A 133 -4.12 -9.51 -9.44
N GLY A 134 -4.10 -8.51 -8.57
CA GLY A 134 -4.56 -7.17 -8.90
C GLY A 134 -3.48 -6.25 -9.44
N GLY A 135 -2.20 -6.65 -9.41
CA GLY A 135 -1.11 -5.77 -9.83
C GLY A 135 0.26 -6.12 -9.27
N CYS A 136 1.20 -5.24 -9.49
CA CYS A 136 2.57 -5.41 -9.04
C CYS A 136 3.20 -4.11 -8.51
N ASN A 137 4.32 -4.25 -7.82
CA ASN A 137 5.23 -3.15 -7.53
C ASN A 137 6.43 -3.26 -8.48
N LEU A 138 6.58 -2.24 -9.33
CA LEU A 138 7.53 -2.18 -10.41
C LEU A 138 8.63 -1.17 -10.10
N SER A 139 9.89 -1.59 -10.19
CA SER A 139 11.06 -0.70 -10.25
C SER A 139 11.58 -0.64 -11.67
N CYS A 140 11.73 0.55 -12.24
CA CYS A 140 12.29 0.73 -13.57
C CYS A 140 12.89 2.13 -13.77
N PRO A 141 13.77 2.32 -14.79
CA PRO A 141 14.40 3.61 -15.05
C PRO A 141 13.46 4.65 -15.65
N PHE A 142 12.31 4.24 -16.20
CA PHE A 142 11.33 5.17 -16.74
C PHE A 142 10.70 6.05 -15.67
N ARG A 143 10.25 7.22 -16.08
CA ARG A 143 9.41 8.08 -15.26
C ARG A 143 7.97 7.96 -15.73
N PHE A 144 7.13 7.39 -14.87
CA PHE A 144 5.70 7.32 -15.09
C PHE A 144 4.97 8.24 -14.14
N GLU A 145 3.86 8.79 -14.60
CA GLU A 145 2.90 9.52 -13.79
C GLU A 145 1.73 8.63 -13.41
N VAL A 146 1.04 8.99 -12.33
CA VAL A 146 -0.17 8.29 -11.90
C VAL A 146 -1.23 8.37 -13.00
N GLY A 147 -1.83 7.22 -13.34
CA GLY A 147 -2.82 7.08 -14.41
C GLY A 147 -2.25 6.62 -15.75
N MET A 148 -0.92 6.69 -15.96
CA MET A 148 -0.32 6.23 -17.23
C MET A 148 -0.49 4.72 -17.43
N PRO A 149 -0.81 4.27 -18.65
CA PRO A 149 -0.80 2.86 -19.01
C PRO A 149 0.64 2.37 -19.18
N VAL A 150 0.87 1.13 -18.78
CA VAL A 150 2.13 0.41 -18.99
C VAL A 150 1.84 -0.99 -19.51
N PHE A 151 2.65 -1.47 -20.43
CA PHE A 151 2.58 -2.83 -20.95
C PHE A 151 3.80 -3.59 -20.48
N MET A 152 3.58 -4.77 -19.95
CA MET A 152 4.61 -5.58 -19.30
C MET A 152 4.61 -6.99 -19.85
N SER A 153 5.81 -7.51 -20.09
CA SER A 153 6.01 -8.92 -20.46
C SER A 153 7.11 -9.50 -19.59
N PHE A 154 6.86 -10.64 -18.97
CA PHE A 154 7.78 -11.27 -18.05
C PHE A 154 7.59 -12.78 -18.00
N GLU A 155 8.65 -13.46 -17.63
CA GLU A 155 8.65 -14.89 -17.33
C GLU A 155 8.55 -15.08 -15.81
N LEU A 156 7.63 -15.92 -15.40
CA LEU A 156 7.41 -16.29 -14.01
C LEU A 156 8.41 -17.37 -13.56
N PRO A 157 8.69 -17.52 -12.25
CA PRO A 157 9.62 -18.53 -11.75
C PRO A 157 9.26 -20.00 -12.07
N ASP A 158 8.01 -20.27 -12.44
CA ASP A 158 7.56 -21.58 -12.90
C ASP A 158 7.77 -21.82 -14.41
N GLY A 159 8.42 -20.86 -15.11
CA GLY A 159 8.68 -20.91 -16.54
C GLY A 159 7.52 -20.44 -17.42
N SER A 160 6.38 -20.12 -16.83
CA SER A 160 5.26 -19.59 -17.61
C SER A 160 5.51 -18.12 -18.00
N VAL A 161 5.08 -17.75 -19.20
CA VAL A 161 5.28 -16.42 -19.76
C VAL A 161 3.97 -15.63 -19.73
N SER A 162 4.05 -14.39 -19.25
CA SER A 162 2.96 -13.41 -19.28
C SER A 162 3.33 -12.30 -20.27
N GLU A 163 2.58 -12.17 -21.35
CA GLU A 163 2.87 -11.19 -22.39
C GLU A 163 1.82 -10.11 -22.48
N ASN A 164 2.28 -8.87 -22.71
CA ASN A 164 1.41 -7.71 -22.92
C ASN A 164 0.37 -7.51 -21.80
N ILE A 165 0.80 -7.74 -20.56
CA ILE A 165 -0.04 -7.41 -19.41
C ILE A 165 -0.16 -5.89 -19.36
N MET A 166 -1.36 -5.39 -19.60
CA MET A 166 -1.66 -3.98 -19.45
C MET A 166 -1.93 -3.65 -17.99
N GLY A 167 -1.38 -2.55 -17.52
CA GLY A 167 -1.67 -2.01 -16.19
C GLY A 167 -1.65 -0.49 -16.19
N PHE A 168 -2.14 0.09 -15.10
CA PHE A 168 -2.14 1.54 -14.88
C PHE A 168 -1.36 1.87 -13.61
N VAL A 169 -0.50 2.86 -13.68
CA VAL A 169 0.22 3.37 -12.52
C VAL A 169 -0.77 4.00 -11.53
N ARG A 170 -0.78 3.54 -10.29
CA ARG A 170 -1.68 4.01 -9.22
C ARG A 170 -0.98 4.86 -8.18
N ASN A 171 0.27 4.59 -7.94
CA ASN A 171 1.11 5.38 -7.04
C ASN A 171 2.57 5.35 -7.49
N VAL A 172 3.30 6.34 -7.04
CA VAL A 172 4.74 6.47 -7.24
C VAL A 172 5.36 6.75 -5.89
N THR A 173 6.34 5.93 -5.50
CA THR A 173 7.15 6.13 -4.30
C THR A 173 8.62 6.12 -4.69
N ARG A 174 9.45 6.80 -3.92
CA ARG A 174 10.90 6.81 -4.13
C ARG A 174 11.59 6.19 -2.93
N GLU A 175 12.33 5.13 -3.16
CA GLU A 175 13.12 4.43 -2.17
C GLU A 175 14.56 4.30 -2.64
N GLN A 176 15.52 4.65 -1.79
CA GLN A 176 16.96 4.47 -2.06
C GLN A 176 17.41 4.87 -3.48
N ASN A 177 16.94 6.00 -3.99
CA ASN A 177 17.17 6.48 -5.36
C ASN A 177 16.46 5.74 -6.51
N GLU A 178 15.61 4.76 -6.23
CA GLU A 178 14.78 4.09 -7.23
C GLU A 178 13.34 4.62 -7.20
N ASN A 179 12.74 4.76 -8.36
CA ASN A 179 11.30 4.99 -8.45
C ASN A 179 10.58 3.64 -8.41
N LEU A 180 9.64 3.53 -7.49
CA LEU A 180 8.75 2.38 -7.35
C LEU A 180 7.35 2.76 -7.76
N TYR A 181 6.77 1.98 -8.65
CA TYR A 181 5.45 2.19 -9.22
C TYR A 181 4.49 1.10 -8.78
N GLY A 182 3.44 1.47 -8.04
CA GLY A 182 2.33 0.56 -7.84
C GLY A 182 1.48 0.51 -9.10
N VAL A 183 1.49 -0.63 -9.79
CA VAL A 183 0.77 -0.84 -11.04
C VAL A 183 -0.42 -1.76 -10.77
N GLN A 184 -1.61 -1.33 -11.15
CA GLN A 184 -2.82 -2.14 -11.14
C GLN A 184 -3.03 -2.75 -12.52
N PHE A 185 -3.20 -4.07 -12.61
CA PHE A 185 -3.48 -4.75 -13.86
C PHE A 185 -4.88 -4.45 -14.38
N ASP A 186 -5.01 -4.37 -15.70
CA ASP A 186 -6.32 -4.33 -16.36
C ASP A 186 -6.84 -5.76 -16.57
N ASN A 187 -7.74 -6.19 -15.70
CA ASN A 187 -8.30 -7.54 -15.72
C ASN A 187 -9.22 -7.81 -16.93
N ARG A 188 -9.58 -6.77 -17.68
CA ARG A 188 -10.47 -6.92 -18.86
C ARG A 188 -9.80 -7.62 -20.03
N ALA A 189 -8.48 -7.69 -20.04
CA ALA A 189 -7.71 -8.28 -21.15
C ALA A 189 -7.56 -9.81 -21.10
N GLY A 190 -8.07 -10.50 -20.05
CA GLY A 190 -8.08 -11.97 -19.95
C GLY A 190 -6.72 -12.67 -19.88
N LYS A 191 -5.62 -11.92 -19.70
CA LYS A 191 -4.23 -12.41 -19.84
C LYS A 191 -3.53 -12.74 -18.51
N LEU A 192 -4.28 -12.85 -17.43
CA LEU A 192 -3.70 -13.03 -16.10
C LEU A 192 -3.70 -14.48 -15.60
N ASP A 193 -4.03 -15.45 -16.44
CA ASP A 193 -4.15 -16.86 -16.04
C ASP A 193 -2.83 -17.45 -15.55
N SER A 194 -1.71 -17.12 -16.22
CA SER A 194 -0.36 -17.53 -15.77
C SER A 194 -0.03 -16.95 -14.40
N VAL A 195 -0.31 -15.66 -14.20
CA VAL A 195 -0.11 -14.96 -12.92
C VAL A 195 -0.97 -15.59 -11.83
N ALA A 196 -2.24 -15.89 -12.13
CA ALA A 196 -3.17 -16.51 -11.19
C ALA A 196 -2.70 -17.92 -10.77
N SER A 197 -2.26 -18.72 -11.73
CA SER A 197 -1.75 -20.06 -11.49
C SER A 197 -0.48 -20.04 -10.64
N PHE A 198 0.46 -19.16 -10.96
CA PHE A 198 1.70 -18.99 -10.20
C PHE A 198 1.44 -18.55 -8.75
N ILE A 199 0.56 -17.55 -8.52
CA ILE A 199 0.24 -17.10 -7.17
C ILE A 199 -0.40 -18.21 -6.34
N LYS A 200 -1.32 -19.00 -6.92
CA LYS A 200 -1.93 -20.14 -6.25
C LYS A 200 -0.90 -21.21 -5.88
N LEU A 201 0.05 -21.47 -6.78
CA LEU A 201 1.13 -22.45 -6.53
C LEU A 201 2.04 -21.95 -5.41
N ALA A 202 2.49 -20.71 -5.46
CA ALA A 202 3.34 -20.10 -4.44
C ALA A 202 2.68 -20.08 -3.06
N ALA A 203 1.40 -19.70 -2.97
CA ALA A 203 0.64 -19.72 -1.72
C ALA A 203 0.57 -21.12 -1.10
N LYS A 204 0.40 -22.19 -1.93
CA LYS A 204 0.44 -23.58 -1.45
C LYS A 204 1.81 -24.00 -0.91
N LEU A 205 2.89 -23.52 -1.52
CA LEU A 205 4.25 -23.82 -1.08
C LEU A 205 4.57 -23.14 0.26
N VAL A 206 4.21 -21.88 0.41
CA VAL A 206 4.39 -21.11 1.65
C VAL A 206 3.60 -21.74 2.81
N SER A 207 2.35 -22.13 2.58
CA SER A 207 1.53 -22.78 3.61
C SER A 207 2.09 -24.14 4.07
N LYS A 208 2.80 -24.87 3.20
CA LYS A 208 3.45 -26.15 3.53
C LYS A 208 4.80 -25.99 4.24
N SER A 209 5.52 -24.88 3.99
CA SER A 209 6.86 -24.65 4.55
C SER A 209 6.85 -24.00 5.94
N GLY A 210 5.69 -23.55 6.44
CA GLY A 210 5.58 -22.87 7.74
C GLY A 210 6.32 -21.51 7.81
N MET A 211 6.88 -21.02 6.70
CA MET A 211 7.52 -19.72 6.63
C MET A 211 6.45 -18.63 6.58
N LYS A 212 6.48 -17.71 7.55
CA LYS A 212 5.75 -16.43 7.44
C LYS A 212 6.43 -15.60 6.36
N VAL A 213 5.66 -15.14 5.40
CA VAL A 213 6.05 -14.16 4.37
C VAL A 213 6.13 -12.76 4.95
#